data_762f0aee53de8803afd07eeb75de19d0
#
_entry.id   762f0aee53de8803afd07eeb75de19d0
#
_cell.length_a   1.000
_cell.length_b   1.000
_cell.length_c   1.000
_cell.angle_alpha   90.00
_cell.angle_beta   90.00
_cell.angle_gamma   90.00
#
_symmetry.space_group_name_H-M   'P 1'
#
loop_
_entity.id
_entity.type
_entity.pdbx_description
1 polymer ?
#
loop_
_entity_poly.entity_id
_entity_poly.type
_entity_poly.pdbx_seq_one_letter_code
_entity_poly.pdbx_strand_id
1 'polypeptide(L)'
;MNFRQNGDKYLITIEVIALIVVLVFGAVHFVMPGNKSNKKITESQQETQNPTQETDGTQQVQADVQQAAPAFTPSDSVKTKLSSMTTEEKVAQLFITRPEEITGVSQFTQAGNKTKAAIGTYPIGGFVFRQENFSGEAAVTKMMSSLQSFSQERLGVNLFLAIDEEGGERLPLASANGYEAQQAPSQLGDADAAGGSAGKIGSYMATNGLNMNFGPTADIAYGDNADNDTYAFGSESATVGDCVAAQVSSYNGAGINSVAKSFPGKGKATTDSATGMLWMTDKLEDLEASDFVPYQKAIEAGVPAVMMGNVICQSVTGEETTPCSTSAGAVNYMRTTMGFNGLLITDDLSDASLNKVCTQDEAAVAAVKAGMSMLYVSTGFESSYNAVLSAVNSGEIPAEKLDDAVGRILTTKGI
;
A
#
# COMPACT_ATOMS: atom_id res chain seq x y z
N MET A 1 -17.75 30.18 -45.57
CA MET A 1 -18.99 29.43 -45.42
C MET A 1 -19.14 28.99 -43.98
N ASN A 2 -19.96 29.65 -43.29
CA ASN A 2 -20.69 29.45 -42.06
C ASN A 2 -20.42 28.21 -41.17
N PHE A 3 -19.68 28.45 -40.10
CA PHE A 3 -19.58 27.58 -38.91
C PHE A 3 -20.04 28.34 -37.62
N ARG A 4 -21.16 29.05 -37.66
CA ARG A 4 -21.64 29.84 -36.53
C ARG A 4 -23.14 29.69 -36.21
N GLN A 5 -23.76 28.57 -36.56
CA GLN A 5 -25.20 28.39 -36.32
C GLN A 5 -25.60 27.14 -35.48
N ASN A 6 -24.65 26.32 -35.04
CA ASN A 6 -25.00 25.12 -34.22
C ASN A 6 -24.65 25.21 -32.75
N GLY A 7 -23.97 26.25 -32.26
CA GLY A 7 -23.60 26.43 -30.85
C GLY A 7 -24.77 26.82 -29.94
N ASP A 8 -25.65 27.68 -30.47
CA ASP A 8 -26.69 28.29 -29.65
C ASP A 8 -27.89 27.36 -29.34
N LYS A 9 -28.09 26.32 -30.16
CA LYS A 9 -29.17 25.34 -29.93
C LYS A 9 -28.89 24.39 -28.77
N TYR A 10 -27.62 24.09 -28.47
CA TYR A 10 -27.25 23.22 -27.36
C TYR A 10 -27.22 23.95 -26.02
N LEU A 11 -26.90 25.24 -25.98
CA LEU A 11 -26.94 26.02 -24.76
C LEU A 11 -28.37 26.19 -24.24
N ILE A 12 -29.36 26.45 -25.12
CA ILE A 12 -30.77 26.59 -24.73
C ILE A 12 -31.34 25.27 -24.18
N THR A 13 -30.88 24.12 -24.69
CA THR A 13 -31.35 22.80 -24.23
C THR A 13 -30.84 22.46 -22.85
N ILE A 14 -29.62 22.87 -22.49
CA ILE A 14 -29.03 22.63 -21.15
C ILE A 14 -29.71 23.51 -20.09
N GLU A 15 -30.01 24.76 -20.38
CA GLU A 15 -30.69 25.65 -19.45
C GLU A 15 -32.15 25.21 -19.15
N VAL A 16 -32.88 24.69 -20.15
CA VAL A 16 -34.25 24.18 -19.97
C VAL A 16 -34.27 22.89 -19.14
N ILE A 17 -33.29 22.02 -19.29
CA ILE A 17 -33.17 20.79 -18.46
C ILE A 17 -32.84 21.14 -17.01
N ALA A 18 -31.92 22.09 -16.76
CA ALA A 18 -31.59 22.54 -15.42
C ALA A 18 -32.81 23.18 -14.69
N LEU A 19 -33.66 23.91 -15.41
CA LEU A 19 -34.86 24.53 -14.83
C LEU A 19 -35.95 23.50 -14.45
N ILE A 20 -36.08 22.42 -15.22
CA ILE A 20 -37.04 21.32 -14.93
C ILE A 20 -36.60 20.52 -13.70
N VAL A 21 -35.31 20.28 -13.52
CA VAL A 21 -34.79 19.57 -12.33
C VAL A 21 -35.02 20.35 -11.05
N VAL A 22 -34.85 21.67 -11.06
CA VAL A 22 -35.10 22.52 -9.89
C VAL A 22 -36.60 22.59 -9.53
N LEU A 23 -37.51 22.53 -10.50
CA LEU A 23 -38.96 22.54 -10.25
C LEU A 23 -39.49 21.19 -9.74
N VAL A 24 -38.87 20.05 -10.07
CA VAL A 24 -39.29 18.74 -9.58
C VAL A 24 -38.80 18.49 -8.13
N PHE A 25 -37.59 18.95 -7.76
CA PHE A 25 -37.12 18.86 -6.38
C PHE A 25 -37.73 19.86 -5.41
N GLY A 26 -38.25 20.99 -5.89
CA GLY A 26 -38.93 22.00 -5.05
C GLY A 26 -40.35 21.60 -4.60
N ALA A 27 -41.00 20.66 -5.26
CA ALA A 27 -42.38 20.26 -4.99
C ALA A 27 -42.58 19.17 -3.93
N VAL A 28 -41.51 18.52 -3.46
CA VAL A 28 -41.59 17.36 -2.51
C VAL A 28 -41.45 17.78 -1.04
N HIS A 29 -41.16 19.07 -0.73
CA HIS A 29 -40.86 19.51 0.65
C HIS A 29 -41.92 20.35 1.31
N PHE A 30 -43.19 20.36 0.82
CA PHE A 30 -44.21 21.21 1.45
C PHE A 30 -45.58 20.49 1.56
N VAL A 31 -45.69 19.46 2.43
CA VAL A 31 -46.98 19.09 3.07
C VAL A 31 -46.69 18.30 4.35
N MET A 32 -46.77 18.91 5.49
CA MET A 32 -47.19 18.33 6.77
C MET A 32 -48.08 19.33 7.53
N PRO A 33 -49.28 18.99 7.92
CA PRO A 33 -49.92 19.61 9.06
C PRO A 33 -49.99 18.64 10.24
N GLY A 34 -49.61 19.14 11.39
CA GLY A 34 -49.71 18.45 12.65
C GLY A 34 -51.12 18.27 13.14
N ASN A 35 -51.31 17.35 14.04
CA ASN A 35 -52.44 17.44 14.98
C ASN A 35 -52.03 16.88 16.36
N LYS A 36 -52.24 17.73 17.36
CA LYS A 36 -52.14 17.46 18.80
C LYS A 36 -53.44 16.82 19.27
N SER A 37 -53.43 15.86 20.13
CA SER A 37 -54.45 15.67 21.11
C SER A 37 -53.93 14.95 22.35
N ASN A 38 -54.03 15.65 23.48
CA ASN A 38 -53.86 15.16 24.86
C ASN A 38 -55.04 14.28 25.24
N LYS A 39 -54.81 13.20 26.01
CA LYS A 39 -55.70 12.86 27.12
C LYS A 39 -54.97 12.09 28.22
N LYS A 40 -55.27 12.54 29.42
CA LYS A 40 -54.78 12.15 30.74
C LYS A 40 -55.61 11.03 31.37
N ILE A 41 -55.01 10.30 32.35
CA ILE A 41 -55.58 9.66 33.57
C ILE A 41 -56.18 8.27 33.35
N THR A 42 -55.86 7.20 34.12
CA THR A 42 -55.90 6.98 35.58
C THR A 42 -55.27 5.63 35.95
N GLU A 43 -54.68 5.54 37.14
CA GLU A 43 -54.21 4.33 37.81
C GLU A 43 -55.32 3.34 38.15
N SER A 44 -55.03 2.05 38.09
CA SER A 44 -55.46 1.10 39.13
C SER A 44 -54.66 -0.21 39.07
N GLN A 45 -54.45 -0.77 40.23
CA GLN A 45 -53.55 -1.80 40.66
C GLN A 45 -54.00 -3.24 40.41
N GLN A 46 -53.00 -4.12 40.49
CA GLN A 46 -53.03 -5.56 40.89
C GLN A 46 -53.50 -6.59 39.85
N GLU A 47 -52.87 -7.67 39.58
CA GLU A 47 -52.19 -8.72 40.33
C GLU A 47 -51.48 -9.71 39.40
N THR A 48 -50.35 -10.24 39.83
CA THR A 48 -49.65 -11.48 39.56
C THR A 48 -50.20 -12.49 38.56
N GLN A 49 -49.39 -12.86 37.57
CA GLN A 49 -48.93 -14.26 37.32
C GLN A 49 -47.87 -14.30 36.17
N ASN A 50 -46.73 -14.87 36.53
CA ASN A 50 -45.76 -15.38 35.62
C ASN A 50 -46.24 -16.77 35.11
N PRO A 51 -46.01 -17.26 33.89
CA PRO A 51 -44.65 -17.58 33.43
C PRO A 51 -44.45 -17.50 31.91
N THR A 52 -43.24 -17.77 31.54
CA THR A 52 -42.66 -18.23 30.28
C THR A 52 -41.79 -17.22 29.56
N GLN A 53 -40.49 -17.45 29.67
CA GLN A 53 -39.43 -16.83 28.88
C GLN A 53 -39.65 -17.11 27.39
N GLU A 54 -39.76 -16.07 26.61
CA GLU A 54 -39.29 -16.02 25.23
C GLU A 54 -38.01 -15.17 25.23
N THR A 55 -36.92 -15.82 24.92
CA THR A 55 -35.61 -15.19 24.76
C THR A 55 -35.62 -14.39 23.46
N ASP A 56 -35.81 -13.09 23.58
CA ASP A 56 -35.52 -12.14 22.52
C ASP A 56 -33.98 -11.97 22.50
N GLY A 57 -33.38 -12.57 21.48
CA GLY A 57 -31.94 -12.55 21.26
C GLY A 57 -31.46 -11.20 20.71
N THR A 58 -31.44 -10.18 21.55
CA THR A 58 -30.60 -9.00 21.29
C THR A 58 -29.17 -9.41 21.53
N GLN A 59 -28.48 -9.89 20.48
CA GLN A 59 -27.03 -9.99 20.49
C GLN A 59 -26.48 -8.56 20.66
N GLN A 60 -26.08 -8.27 21.89
CA GLN A 60 -25.08 -7.23 22.12
C GLN A 60 -23.83 -7.68 21.34
N VAL A 61 -23.54 -6.98 20.23
CA VAL A 61 -22.21 -7.02 19.64
C VAL A 61 -21.28 -6.48 20.72
N GLN A 62 -20.66 -7.40 21.47
CA GLN A 62 -19.51 -7.06 22.29
C GLN A 62 -18.50 -6.48 21.30
N ALA A 63 -18.17 -5.21 21.49
CA ALA A 63 -16.97 -4.66 20.91
C ALA A 63 -15.81 -5.50 21.46
N ASP A 64 -15.27 -6.37 20.60
CA ASP A 64 -14.03 -7.07 20.91
C ASP A 64 -13.00 -6.00 21.27
N VAL A 65 -12.46 -6.13 22.47
CA VAL A 65 -11.32 -5.33 22.92
C VAL A 65 -10.19 -5.66 21.95
N GLN A 66 -10.02 -4.81 20.95
CA GLN A 66 -9.04 -4.94 19.90
C GLN A 66 -7.67 -5.05 20.58
N GLN A 67 -7.11 -6.25 20.60
CA GLN A 67 -5.81 -6.50 21.23
C GLN A 67 -4.79 -5.60 20.54
N ALA A 68 -4.15 -4.72 21.30
CA ALA A 68 -3.14 -3.81 20.73
C ALA A 68 -2.03 -4.63 20.07
N ALA A 69 -1.64 -4.23 18.88
CA ALA A 69 -0.53 -4.85 18.15
C ALA A 69 0.71 -4.93 19.07
N PRO A 70 1.47 -6.03 19.05
CA PRO A 70 2.70 -6.12 19.83
C PRO A 70 3.62 -4.95 19.45
N ALA A 71 4.06 -4.20 20.48
CA ALA A 71 4.93 -3.05 20.25
C ALA A 71 6.25 -3.51 19.62
N PHE A 72 6.68 -2.86 18.57
CA PHE A 72 7.99 -3.07 17.99
C PHE A 72 9.07 -2.67 19.01
N THR A 73 10.02 -3.56 19.24
CA THR A 73 11.13 -3.31 20.18
C THR A 73 12.43 -3.20 19.38
N PRO A 74 12.92 -1.97 19.12
CA PRO A 74 14.16 -1.76 18.41
C PRO A 74 15.38 -2.21 19.24
N SER A 75 16.42 -2.71 18.54
CA SER A 75 17.73 -2.99 19.14
C SER A 75 18.38 -1.73 19.71
N ASP A 76 19.41 -1.87 20.53
CA ASP A 76 20.11 -0.69 21.08
C ASP A 76 20.85 0.10 20.02
N SER A 77 21.34 -0.54 18.94
CA SER A 77 21.91 0.14 17.77
C SER A 77 20.87 0.99 17.04
N VAL A 78 19.66 0.44 16.82
CA VAL A 78 18.53 1.17 16.22
C VAL A 78 18.10 2.35 17.10
N LYS A 79 17.98 2.16 18.41
CA LYS A 79 17.66 3.27 19.36
C LYS A 79 18.70 4.37 19.32
N THR A 80 19.98 4.02 19.29
CA THR A 80 21.09 4.96 19.19
C THR A 80 21.01 5.74 17.89
N LYS A 81 20.73 5.04 16.77
CA LYS A 81 20.58 5.69 15.48
C LYS A 81 19.37 6.62 15.45
N LEU A 82 18.20 6.18 15.90
CA LEU A 82 17.00 7.00 16.00
C LEU A 82 17.22 8.29 16.81
N SER A 83 17.93 8.20 17.95
CA SER A 83 18.21 9.36 18.80
C SER A 83 19.18 10.38 18.18
N SER A 84 19.97 9.95 17.18
CA SER A 84 20.90 10.81 16.44
C SER A 84 20.29 11.51 15.23
N MET A 85 19.07 11.11 14.81
CA MET A 85 18.39 11.63 13.64
C MET A 85 17.48 12.81 13.98
N THR A 86 17.46 13.82 13.11
CA THR A 86 16.48 14.92 13.18
C THR A 86 15.09 14.44 12.72
N THR A 87 14.05 15.21 13.00
CA THR A 87 12.68 14.92 12.52
C THR A 87 12.64 14.86 11.00
N GLU A 88 13.29 15.80 10.31
CA GLU A 88 13.37 15.86 8.85
C GLU A 88 14.04 14.60 8.26
N GLU A 89 15.12 14.13 8.89
CA GLU A 89 15.81 12.90 8.48
C GLU A 89 14.94 11.67 8.70
N LYS A 90 14.23 11.59 9.82
CA LYS A 90 13.27 10.50 10.09
C LYS A 90 12.14 10.49 9.09
N VAL A 91 11.53 11.66 8.81
CA VAL A 91 10.46 11.77 7.82
C VAL A 91 10.96 11.37 6.42
N ALA A 92 12.17 11.82 6.02
CA ALA A 92 12.75 11.43 4.74
C ALA A 92 12.94 9.91 4.61
N GLN A 93 13.33 9.22 5.70
CA GLN A 93 13.49 7.76 5.69
C GLN A 93 12.19 6.99 5.44
N LEU A 94 11.02 7.58 5.69
CA LEU A 94 9.73 6.93 5.38
C LEU A 94 9.51 6.76 3.88
N PHE A 95 10.15 7.55 3.04
CA PHE A 95 9.87 7.57 1.61
C PHE A 95 10.76 6.64 0.80
N ILE A 96 10.12 5.92 -0.12
CA ILE A 96 10.73 5.28 -1.27
C ILE A 96 10.13 5.89 -2.53
N THR A 97 10.97 6.42 -3.44
CA THR A 97 10.53 7.20 -4.59
C THR A 97 11.44 6.98 -5.80
N ARG A 98 11.11 7.55 -6.94
CA ARG A 98 11.99 7.53 -8.11
C ARG A 98 13.15 8.50 -7.93
N PRO A 99 14.36 8.17 -8.42
CA PRO A 99 15.51 9.09 -8.30
C PRO A 99 15.30 10.42 -9.02
N GLU A 100 14.47 10.46 -10.07
CA GLU A 100 14.10 11.69 -10.79
C GLU A 100 13.43 12.72 -9.88
N GLU A 101 12.60 12.27 -8.93
CA GLU A 101 11.80 13.12 -8.04
C GLU A 101 12.64 14.04 -7.15
N ILE A 102 13.76 13.54 -6.63
CA ILE A 102 14.63 14.36 -5.77
C ILE A 102 15.78 15.02 -6.54
N THR A 103 16.13 14.47 -7.71
CA THR A 103 17.25 15.02 -8.51
C THR A 103 16.79 16.04 -9.54
N GLY A 104 15.51 16.01 -9.93
CA GLY A 104 14.93 16.86 -10.98
C GLY A 104 15.57 16.64 -12.35
N VAL A 105 16.09 15.44 -12.65
CA VAL A 105 16.52 15.05 -13.99
C VAL A 105 15.36 14.36 -14.70
N SER A 106 15.27 14.47 -16.01
CA SER A 106 14.21 13.83 -16.80
C SER A 106 14.37 12.31 -16.91
N GLN A 107 15.60 11.83 -16.84
CA GLN A 107 15.95 10.41 -16.85
C GLN A 107 17.22 10.20 -16.01
N PHE A 108 17.14 9.34 -15.03
CA PHE A 108 18.25 9.04 -14.11
C PHE A 108 18.98 7.78 -14.56
N THR A 109 20.21 7.93 -15.06
CA THR A 109 21.04 6.82 -15.53
C THR A 109 22.43 6.78 -14.87
N GLN A 110 22.74 7.76 -14.03
CA GLN A 110 24.02 7.83 -13.28
C GLN A 110 23.87 8.64 -12.01
N ALA A 111 24.61 8.28 -10.98
CA ALA A 111 24.71 9.02 -9.72
C ALA A 111 25.98 9.88 -9.71
N GLY A 112 25.81 11.19 -9.54
CA GLY A 112 26.90 12.18 -9.50
C GLY A 112 26.66 13.25 -8.45
N ASN A 113 27.35 14.40 -8.58
CA ASN A 113 27.29 15.49 -7.60
C ASN A 113 25.88 16.03 -7.36
N LYS A 114 25.02 16.08 -8.40
CA LYS A 114 23.64 16.51 -8.27
C LYS A 114 22.85 15.52 -7.40
N THR A 115 23.08 14.22 -7.59
CA THR A 115 22.47 13.16 -6.76
C THR A 115 22.97 13.23 -5.32
N LYS A 116 24.28 13.43 -5.11
CA LYS A 116 24.87 13.61 -3.77
C LYS A 116 24.22 14.80 -3.05
N ALA A 117 24.04 15.92 -3.73
CA ALA A 117 23.39 17.10 -3.17
C ALA A 117 21.92 16.83 -2.84
N ALA A 118 21.19 16.12 -3.71
CA ALA A 118 19.78 15.75 -3.48
C ALA A 118 19.61 14.83 -2.26
N ILE A 119 20.45 13.79 -2.13
CA ILE A 119 20.47 12.92 -0.93
C ILE A 119 20.92 13.71 0.31
N GLY A 120 21.79 14.72 0.14
CA GLY A 120 22.18 15.64 1.20
C GLY A 120 20.99 16.41 1.77
N THR A 121 20.07 16.84 0.91
CA THR A 121 18.83 17.55 1.28
C THR A 121 17.76 16.61 1.81
N TYR A 122 17.50 15.54 1.07
CA TYR A 122 16.49 14.52 1.39
C TYR A 122 17.15 13.14 1.54
N PRO A 123 17.60 12.77 2.74
CA PRO A 123 18.18 11.44 3.00
C PRO A 123 17.05 10.39 3.08
N ILE A 124 16.47 10.07 1.92
CA ILE A 124 15.29 9.19 1.79
C ILE A 124 15.58 7.73 2.17
N GLY A 125 14.50 6.97 2.38
CA GLY A 125 14.57 5.54 2.70
C GLY A 125 15.04 4.68 1.54
N GLY A 126 14.67 5.02 0.30
CA GLY A 126 15.04 4.23 -0.86
C GLY A 126 14.63 4.83 -2.20
N PHE A 127 15.10 4.16 -3.26
CA PHE A 127 14.72 4.45 -4.64
C PHE A 127 14.07 3.24 -5.30
N VAL A 128 13.08 3.50 -6.18
CA VAL A 128 12.50 2.53 -7.09
C VAL A 128 12.96 2.85 -8.50
N PHE A 129 13.55 1.87 -9.17
CA PHE A 129 14.07 2.00 -10.53
C PHE A 129 13.14 1.35 -11.55
N ARG A 130 13.22 1.86 -12.79
CA ARG A 130 12.54 1.34 -13.96
C ARG A 130 13.56 0.99 -15.04
N GLN A 131 13.12 0.32 -16.09
CA GLN A 131 13.98 -0.13 -17.19
C GLN A 131 14.83 1.01 -17.79
N GLU A 132 14.26 2.20 -17.94
CA GLU A 132 14.94 3.38 -18.49
C GLU A 132 16.10 3.90 -17.64
N ASN A 133 16.22 3.46 -16.39
CA ASN A 133 17.35 3.82 -15.52
C ASN A 133 18.59 2.95 -15.77
N PHE A 134 18.48 1.85 -16.51
CA PHE A 134 19.55 0.88 -16.68
C PHE A 134 20.19 0.99 -18.07
N SER A 135 21.52 0.89 -18.13
CA SER A 135 22.30 1.01 -19.36
C SER A 135 23.52 0.12 -19.40
N GLY A 136 23.34 -1.13 -18.93
CA GLY A 136 24.40 -2.14 -18.86
C GLY A 136 24.97 -2.33 -17.44
N GLU A 137 25.37 -3.55 -17.12
CA GLU A 137 25.77 -4.03 -15.79
C GLU A 137 26.79 -3.11 -15.09
N ALA A 138 27.90 -2.77 -15.77
CA ALA A 138 28.95 -1.94 -15.18
C ALA A 138 28.46 -0.52 -14.80
N ALA A 139 27.56 0.06 -15.61
CA ALA A 139 26.99 1.37 -15.31
C ALA A 139 26.01 1.30 -14.13
N VAL A 140 25.17 0.25 -14.09
CA VAL A 140 24.23 0.01 -13.01
C VAL A 140 24.96 -0.22 -11.70
N THR A 141 25.94 -1.13 -11.64
CA THR A 141 26.73 -1.41 -10.45
C THR A 141 27.42 -0.16 -9.91
N LYS A 142 28.01 0.67 -10.79
CA LYS A 142 28.61 1.94 -10.40
C LYS A 142 27.58 2.92 -9.84
N MET A 143 26.41 3.01 -10.45
CA MET A 143 25.32 3.86 -10.01
C MET A 143 24.83 3.46 -8.61
N MET A 144 24.52 2.17 -8.39
CA MET A 144 24.08 1.65 -7.09
C MET A 144 25.12 1.84 -5.99
N SER A 145 26.38 1.54 -6.29
CA SER A 145 27.50 1.76 -5.36
C SER A 145 27.64 3.25 -4.97
N SER A 146 27.50 4.16 -5.93
CA SER A 146 27.57 5.60 -5.65
C SER A 146 26.41 6.08 -4.78
N LEU A 147 25.19 5.60 -5.03
CA LEU A 147 24.00 5.91 -4.23
C LEU A 147 24.18 5.45 -2.77
N GLN A 148 24.65 4.22 -2.56
CA GLN A 148 24.95 3.73 -1.21
C GLN A 148 26.03 4.56 -0.52
N SER A 149 27.11 4.90 -1.24
CA SER A 149 28.19 5.73 -0.70
C SER A 149 27.67 7.10 -0.25
N PHE A 150 26.81 7.76 -1.05
CA PHE A 150 26.26 9.07 -0.69
C PHE A 150 25.34 9.01 0.53
N SER A 151 24.52 7.95 0.64
CA SER A 151 23.65 7.74 1.79
C SER A 151 24.43 7.42 3.06
N GLN A 152 25.46 6.57 2.95
CA GLN A 152 26.37 6.25 4.06
C GLN A 152 27.12 7.48 4.55
N GLU A 153 27.66 8.30 3.63
CA GLU A 153 28.35 9.55 3.99
C GLU A 153 27.41 10.55 4.68
N ARG A 154 26.12 10.62 4.22
CA ARG A 154 25.15 11.59 4.74
C ARG A 154 24.55 11.18 6.07
N LEU A 155 24.12 9.93 6.19
CA LEU A 155 23.32 9.46 7.31
C LEU A 155 23.90 8.21 8.01
N GLY A 156 24.88 7.53 7.42
CA GLY A 156 25.38 6.25 7.94
C GLY A 156 24.35 5.11 7.82
N VAL A 157 23.45 5.20 6.83
CA VAL A 157 22.37 4.22 6.59
C VAL A 157 22.31 3.90 5.10
N ASN A 158 22.16 2.64 4.74
CA ASN A 158 21.97 2.22 3.36
C ASN A 158 20.58 2.62 2.83
N LEU A 159 20.48 2.79 1.51
CA LEU A 159 19.21 2.93 0.80
C LEU A 159 18.61 1.56 0.50
N PHE A 160 17.29 1.47 0.48
CA PHE A 160 16.64 0.46 -0.32
C PHE A 160 16.75 0.86 -1.81
N LEU A 161 17.33 -0.03 -2.62
CA LEU A 161 17.46 0.14 -4.07
C LEU A 161 16.55 -0.92 -4.71
N ALA A 162 15.33 -0.50 -5.02
CA ALA A 162 14.22 -1.38 -5.33
C ALA A 162 13.90 -1.42 -6.83
N ILE A 163 13.34 -2.54 -7.26
CA ILE A 163 12.85 -2.79 -8.61
C ILE A 163 11.64 -3.71 -8.55
N ASP A 164 10.81 -3.72 -9.59
CA ASP A 164 9.74 -4.70 -9.81
C ASP A 164 10.22 -5.71 -10.86
N GLU A 165 10.83 -6.82 -10.41
CA GLU A 165 11.46 -7.83 -11.26
C GLU A 165 10.87 -9.21 -10.94
N GLU A 166 9.82 -9.61 -11.70
CA GLU A 166 9.04 -10.80 -11.37
C GLU A 166 9.03 -11.88 -12.45
N GLY A 167 9.52 -11.58 -13.64
CA GLY A 167 9.43 -12.48 -14.79
C GLY A 167 8.44 -11.99 -15.84
N GLY A 168 8.31 -12.73 -16.96
CA GLY A 168 7.45 -12.33 -18.06
C GLY A 168 7.87 -10.97 -18.65
N GLU A 169 6.94 -10.03 -18.67
CA GLU A 169 7.20 -8.65 -19.11
C GLU A 169 7.75 -7.73 -18.00
N ARG A 170 7.64 -8.15 -16.72
CA ARG A 170 8.20 -7.42 -15.57
C ARG A 170 9.63 -7.85 -15.30
N LEU A 171 10.52 -7.49 -16.22
CA LEU A 171 11.97 -7.77 -16.18
C LEU A 171 12.79 -6.53 -16.58
N PRO A 172 12.59 -5.38 -15.90
CA PRO A 172 13.26 -4.13 -16.29
C PRO A 172 14.79 -4.22 -16.26
N LEU A 173 15.39 -4.90 -15.28
CA LEU A 173 16.84 -5.04 -15.19
C LEU A 173 17.36 -6.09 -16.19
N ALA A 174 16.71 -7.26 -16.26
CA ALA A 174 17.13 -8.30 -17.18
C ALA A 174 17.02 -7.83 -18.64
N SER A 175 15.93 -7.17 -19.00
CA SER A 175 15.71 -6.63 -20.33
C SER A 175 16.75 -5.57 -20.73
N ALA A 176 17.14 -4.69 -19.80
CA ALA A 176 18.11 -3.63 -20.06
C ALA A 176 19.56 -4.15 -20.13
N ASN A 177 19.89 -5.19 -19.35
CA ASN A 177 21.27 -5.67 -19.19
C ASN A 177 21.53 -7.01 -19.91
N GLY A 178 20.51 -7.60 -20.56
CA GLY A 178 20.68 -8.84 -21.34
C GLY A 178 20.82 -10.11 -20.48
N TYR A 179 20.24 -10.12 -19.26
CA TYR A 179 20.14 -11.34 -18.48
C TYR A 179 19.11 -12.30 -19.07
N GLU A 180 19.21 -13.59 -18.71
CA GLU A 180 18.24 -14.61 -19.11
C GLU A 180 16.84 -14.24 -18.62
N ALA A 181 15.89 -14.10 -19.53
CA ALA A 181 14.52 -13.82 -19.20
C ALA A 181 13.90 -14.97 -18.40
N GLN A 182 13.31 -14.63 -17.26
CA GLN A 182 12.55 -15.58 -16.45
C GLN A 182 11.08 -15.59 -16.90
N GLN A 183 10.43 -16.74 -16.73
CA GLN A 183 9.00 -16.89 -17.06
C GLN A 183 8.13 -16.05 -16.11
N ALA A 184 6.94 -15.68 -16.56
CA ALA A 184 5.94 -15.08 -15.70
C ALA A 184 5.50 -16.06 -14.60
N PRO A 185 5.15 -15.59 -13.40
CA PRO A 185 4.73 -16.43 -12.28
C PRO A 185 3.67 -17.46 -12.63
N SER A 186 2.67 -17.10 -13.44
CA SER A 186 1.62 -18.03 -13.91
C SER A 186 2.13 -19.23 -14.74
N GLN A 187 3.36 -19.18 -15.23
CA GLN A 187 3.99 -20.22 -16.03
C GLN A 187 4.95 -21.11 -15.23
N LEU A 188 5.19 -20.81 -13.95
CA LEU A 188 6.18 -21.50 -13.12
C LEU A 188 5.62 -22.76 -12.47
N GLY A 189 4.45 -23.15 -12.56
CA GLY A 189 3.85 -24.43 -12.23
C GLY A 189 3.93 -24.93 -10.77
N ASP A 190 5.06 -24.75 -10.08
CA ASP A 190 5.28 -25.21 -8.71
C ASP A 190 6.32 -24.38 -7.92
N ALA A 191 6.46 -24.71 -6.64
CA ALA A 191 7.35 -24.00 -5.71
C ALA A 191 8.83 -24.13 -6.08
N ASP A 192 9.28 -25.25 -6.63
CA ASP A 192 10.69 -25.45 -7.01
C ASP A 192 11.03 -24.54 -8.21
N ALA A 193 10.16 -24.48 -9.22
CA ALA A 193 10.32 -23.58 -10.35
C ALA A 193 10.26 -22.10 -9.93
N ALA A 194 9.32 -21.76 -9.03
CA ALA A 194 9.19 -20.41 -8.49
C ALA A 194 10.44 -19.99 -7.71
N GLY A 195 10.94 -20.83 -6.82
CA GLY A 195 12.16 -20.60 -6.05
C GLY A 195 13.40 -20.53 -6.95
N GLY A 196 13.49 -21.40 -7.98
CA GLY A 196 14.58 -21.38 -8.96
C GLY A 196 14.63 -20.08 -9.78
N SER A 197 13.47 -19.56 -10.22
CA SER A 197 13.37 -18.28 -10.90
C SER A 197 13.81 -17.13 -9.99
N ALA A 198 13.29 -17.06 -8.76
CA ALA A 198 13.68 -16.04 -7.79
C ALA A 198 15.17 -16.08 -7.42
N GLY A 199 15.76 -17.28 -7.35
CA GLY A 199 17.20 -17.42 -7.11
C GLY A 199 18.06 -16.82 -8.22
N LYS A 200 17.67 -16.98 -9.49
CA LYS A 200 18.32 -16.32 -10.63
C LYS A 200 18.14 -14.81 -10.60
N ILE A 201 16.90 -14.35 -10.41
CA ILE A 201 16.58 -12.91 -10.29
C ILE A 201 17.36 -12.28 -9.14
N GLY A 202 17.31 -12.85 -7.95
CA GLY A 202 18.03 -12.36 -6.78
C GLY A 202 19.55 -12.28 -7.00
N SER A 203 20.11 -13.27 -7.69
CA SER A 203 21.56 -13.32 -7.99
C SER A 203 22.00 -12.14 -8.86
N TYR A 204 21.33 -11.88 -9.98
CA TYR A 204 21.74 -10.75 -10.82
C TYR A 204 21.36 -9.39 -10.22
N MET A 205 20.28 -9.30 -9.44
CA MET A 205 19.96 -8.09 -8.66
C MET A 205 21.09 -7.75 -7.68
N ALA A 206 21.52 -8.72 -6.87
CA ALA A 206 22.63 -8.56 -5.93
C ALA A 206 23.94 -8.18 -6.62
N THR A 207 24.27 -8.82 -7.75
CA THR A 207 25.44 -8.49 -8.59
C THR A 207 25.42 -7.03 -9.04
N ASN A 208 24.25 -6.48 -9.35
CA ASN A 208 24.08 -5.07 -9.74
C ASN A 208 23.98 -4.11 -8.57
N GLY A 209 23.95 -4.60 -7.33
CA GLY A 209 23.86 -3.77 -6.13
C GLY A 209 22.44 -3.32 -5.76
N LEU A 210 21.41 -3.92 -6.37
CA LEU A 210 20.02 -3.80 -5.92
C LEU A 210 19.81 -4.67 -4.69
N ASN A 211 18.91 -4.27 -3.78
CA ASN A 211 18.71 -4.96 -2.50
C ASN A 211 17.24 -5.10 -2.08
N MET A 212 16.30 -4.71 -2.95
CA MET A 212 14.87 -4.87 -2.69
C MET A 212 14.14 -5.21 -3.99
N ASN A 213 13.20 -6.16 -3.93
CA ASN A 213 12.32 -6.50 -5.05
C ASN A 213 10.84 -6.30 -4.66
N PHE A 214 10.09 -5.55 -5.47
CA PHE A 214 8.64 -5.45 -5.34
C PHE A 214 7.96 -6.69 -5.93
N GLY A 215 8.17 -7.79 -5.27
CA GLY A 215 7.70 -9.14 -5.53
C GLY A 215 8.09 -10.07 -4.39
N PRO A 216 7.46 -11.24 -4.28
CA PRO A 216 6.50 -11.82 -5.19
C PRO A 216 5.11 -11.21 -5.12
N THR A 217 4.38 -11.29 -6.25
CA THR A 217 2.92 -11.13 -6.24
C THR A 217 2.31 -12.32 -5.49
N ALA A 218 1.57 -12.02 -4.42
CA ALA A 218 0.91 -13.01 -3.55
C ALA A 218 -0.60 -13.14 -3.82
N ASP A 219 -1.06 -12.56 -4.92
CA ASP A 219 -2.47 -12.58 -5.33
C ASP A 219 -2.83 -13.93 -5.96
N ILE A 220 -4.12 -14.28 -5.90
CA ILE A 220 -4.68 -15.47 -6.51
C ILE A 220 -5.31 -15.11 -7.86
N ALA A 221 -5.14 -15.95 -8.88
CA ALA A 221 -5.78 -15.79 -10.18
C ALA A 221 -7.24 -16.26 -10.13
N TYR A 222 -8.17 -15.38 -10.51
CA TYR A 222 -9.60 -15.70 -10.60
C TYR A 222 -10.15 -15.67 -12.03
N GLY A 223 -9.31 -15.33 -13.03
CA GLY A 223 -9.70 -15.28 -14.44
C GLY A 223 -10.34 -13.97 -14.89
N ASP A 224 -10.52 -13.02 -13.99
CA ASP A 224 -11.23 -11.76 -14.25
C ASP A 224 -10.29 -10.56 -14.48
N ASN A 225 -8.99 -10.73 -14.17
CA ASN A 225 -7.97 -9.69 -14.27
C ASN A 225 -6.71 -10.24 -14.93
N ALA A 226 -6.55 -10.04 -16.23
CA ALA A 226 -5.47 -10.62 -17.02
C ALA A 226 -4.06 -10.21 -16.54
N ASP A 227 -3.87 -8.97 -16.05
CA ASP A 227 -2.58 -8.55 -15.50
C ASP A 227 -2.29 -9.28 -14.19
N ASN A 228 -3.23 -9.31 -13.26
CA ASN A 228 -3.10 -10.05 -12.01
C ASN A 228 -2.87 -11.55 -12.28
N ASP A 229 -3.65 -12.15 -13.18
CA ASP A 229 -3.56 -13.58 -13.49
C ASP A 229 -2.23 -13.97 -14.12
N THR A 230 -1.57 -13.06 -14.85
CA THR A 230 -0.23 -13.27 -15.40
C THR A 230 0.83 -13.37 -14.29
N TYR A 231 0.69 -12.60 -13.23
CA TYR A 231 1.68 -12.54 -12.13
C TYR A 231 1.29 -13.34 -10.89
N ALA A 232 0.09 -13.89 -10.83
CA ALA A 232 -0.30 -14.87 -9.82
C ALA A 232 0.24 -16.28 -10.19
N PHE A 233 0.65 -17.06 -9.19
CA PHE A 233 1.17 -18.42 -9.40
C PHE A 233 0.07 -19.46 -9.70
N GLY A 234 -1.19 -19.06 -9.73
CA GLY A 234 -2.34 -19.90 -10.03
C GLY A 234 -3.59 -19.51 -9.25
N SER A 235 -4.60 -20.40 -9.28
CA SER A 235 -5.91 -20.18 -8.65
C SER A 235 -6.08 -20.91 -7.31
N GLU A 236 -5.17 -21.81 -6.94
CA GLU A 236 -5.24 -22.59 -5.71
C GLU A 236 -4.39 -21.95 -4.63
N SER A 237 -5.01 -21.44 -3.56
CA SER A 237 -4.36 -20.64 -2.51
C SER A 237 -3.14 -21.32 -1.88
N ALA A 238 -3.20 -22.63 -1.65
CA ALA A 238 -2.09 -23.40 -1.10
C ALA A 238 -0.89 -23.44 -2.05
N THR A 239 -1.10 -23.69 -3.34
CA THR A 239 -0.07 -23.71 -4.38
C THR A 239 0.56 -22.33 -4.54
N VAL A 240 -0.26 -21.28 -4.62
CA VAL A 240 0.21 -19.88 -4.67
C VAL A 240 1.07 -19.58 -3.44
N GLY A 241 0.59 -19.95 -2.25
CA GLY A 241 1.32 -19.75 -1.00
C GLY A 241 2.67 -20.46 -0.97
N ASP A 242 2.75 -21.70 -1.43
CA ASP A 242 4.01 -22.46 -1.48
C ASP A 242 5.01 -21.84 -2.49
N CYS A 243 4.53 -21.36 -3.66
CA CYS A 243 5.36 -20.64 -4.62
C CYS A 243 5.88 -19.31 -4.06
N VAL A 244 5.02 -18.54 -3.41
CA VAL A 244 5.39 -17.27 -2.75
C VAL A 244 6.44 -17.51 -1.67
N ALA A 245 6.25 -18.51 -0.80
CA ALA A 245 7.21 -18.86 0.24
C ALA A 245 8.58 -19.28 -0.33
N ALA A 246 8.58 -20.04 -1.42
CA ALA A 246 9.80 -20.45 -2.10
C ALA A 246 10.56 -19.25 -2.70
N GLN A 247 9.85 -18.29 -3.31
CA GLN A 247 10.47 -17.06 -3.81
C GLN A 247 11.04 -16.21 -2.67
N VAL A 248 10.28 -16.00 -1.58
CA VAL A 248 10.74 -15.26 -0.39
C VAL A 248 12.02 -15.88 0.14
N SER A 249 12.07 -17.21 0.29
CA SER A 249 13.24 -17.92 0.78
C SER A 249 14.47 -17.74 -0.14
N SER A 250 14.24 -17.77 -1.45
CA SER A 250 15.31 -17.59 -2.46
C SER A 250 15.84 -16.16 -2.48
N TYR A 251 14.97 -15.14 -2.39
CA TYR A 251 15.39 -13.74 -2.28
C TYR A 251 16.16 -13.48 -0.99
N ASN A 252 15.69 -14.01 0.15
CA ASN A 252 16.40 -13.91 1.43
C ASN A 252 17.80 -14.53 1.34
N GLY A 253 17.93 -15.71 0.68
CA GLY A 253 19.22 -16.36 0.43
C GLY A 253 20.17 -15.56 -0.46
N ALA A 254 19.63 -14.71 -1.34
CA ALA A 254 20.40 -13.80 -2.20
C ALA A 254 20.67 -12.42 -1.54
N GLY A 255 20.18 -12.16 -0.33
CA GLY A 255 20.30 -10.86 0.35
C GLY A 255 19.38 -9.78 -0.23
N ILE A 256 18.30 -10.16 -0.90
CA ILE A 256 17.30 -9.27 -1.48
C ILE A 256 16.09 -9.20 -0.54
N ASN A 257 15.69 -8.00 -0.15
CA ASN A 257 14.45 -7.78 0.59
C ASN A 257 13.26 -7.92 -0.36
N SER A 258 12.56 -9.04 -0.28
CA SER A 258 11.32 -9.26 -1.04
C SER A 258 10.15 -8.49 -0.42
N VAL A 259 9.19 -8.09 -1.25
CA VAL A 259 7.98 -7.37 -0.85
C VAL A 259 6.77 -8.13 -1.39
N ALA A 260 6.12 -8.94 -0.55
CA ALA A 260 4.90 -9.62 -0.96
C ALA A 260 3.78 -8.60 -1.24
N LYS A 261 3.14 -8.67 -2.40
CA LYS A 261 2.18 -7.66 -2.87
C LYS A 261 0.95 -8.29 -3.55
N SER A 262 -0.19 -7.55 -3.55
CA SER A 262 -0.55 -6.32 -2.81
C SER A 262 -1.70 -6.63 -1.86
N PHE A 263 -1.42 -6.71 -0.54
CA PHE A 263 -2.46 -7.05 0.46
C PHE A 263 -3.61 -6.02 0.41
N PRO A 264 -4.88 -6.43 0.43
CA PRO A 264 -5.44 -7.77 0.73
C PRO A 264 -5.52 -8.73 -0.45
N GLY A 265 -4.99 -8.40 -1.60
CA GLY A 265 -5.08 -9.11 -2.87
C GLY A 265 -5.88 -8.31 -3.90
N LYS A 266 -5.52 -8.43 -5.18
CA LYS A 266 -6.20 -7.73 -6.29
C LYS A 266 -7.08 -8.68 -7.12
N GLY A 267 -6.96 -10.01 -6.90
CA GLY A 267 -7.58 -11.01 -7.78
C GLY A 267 -9.09 -10.94 -7.83
N LYS A 268 -9.77 -10.81 -6.69
CA LYS A 268 -11.24 -10.66 -6.58
C LYS A 268 -11.72 -9.22 -6.65
N ALA A 269 -10.81 -8.25 -6.56
CA ALA A 269 -11.19 -6.85 -6.51
C ALA A 269 -11.83 -6.40 -7.83
N THR A 270 -12.94 -5.68 -7.72
CA THR A 270 -13.63 -5.07 -8.84
C THR A 270 -13.32 -3.58 -8.93
N THR A 271 -13.22 -3.06 -10.15
CA THR A 271 -12.97 -1.62 -10.34
C THR A 271 -14.28 -0.84 -10.25
N ASP A 272 -14.35 0.11 -9.32
CA ASP A 272 -15.44 1.09 -9.27
C ASP A 272 -15.38 2.01 -10.49
N SER A 273 -16.47 2.10 -11.23
CA SER A 273 -16.52 2.84 -12.50
C SER A 273 -16.42 4.36 -12.35
N ALA A 274 -16.72 4.90 -11.17
CA ALA A 274 -16.70 6.34 -10.92
C ALA A 274 -15.31 6.83 -10.48
N THR A 275 -14.64 6.06 -9.63
CA THR A 275 -13.34 6.42 -9.06
C THR A 275 -12.17 5.70 -9.71
N GLY A 276 -12.38 4.53 -10.29
CA GLY A 276 -11.31 3.64 -10.73
C GLY A 276 -10.64 2.87 -9.59
N MET A 277 -11.09 3.06 -8.35
CA MET A 277 -10.57 2.33 -7.18
C MET A 277 -10.95 0.85 -7.25
N LEU A 278 -10.06 0.01 -6.74
CA LEU A 278 -10.33 -1.39 -6.54
C LEU A 278 -11.13 -1.61 -5.24
N TRP A 279 -12.21 -2.38 -5.33
CA TRP A 279 -13.08 -2.73 -4.21
C TRP A 279 -13.14 -4.25 -4.05
N MET A 280 -12.95 -4.70 -2.83
CA MET A 280 -13.13 -6.09 -2.42
C MET A 280 -14.26 -6.16 -1.39
N THR A 281 -15.30 -6.92 -1.71
CA THR A 281 -16.54 -7.00 -0.90
C THR A 281 -16.70 -8.33 -0.17
N ASP A 282 -15.74 -9.21 -0.29
CA ASP A 282 -15.74 -10.53 0.34
C ASP A 282 -15.70 -10.41 1.86
N LYS A 283 -16.27 -11.41 2.53
CA LYS A 283 -16.21 -11.50 3.97
C LYS A 283 -14.79 -11.85 4.43
N LEU A 284 -14.44 -11.41 5.62
CA LEU A 284 -13.13 -11.66 6.20
C LEU A 284 -12.79 -13.15 6.26
N GLU A 285 -13.73 -13.97 6.70
CA GLU A 285 -13.59 -15.43 6.80
C GLU A 285 -13.29 -16.12 5.47
N ASP A 286 -13.86 -15.61 4.35
CA ASP A 286 -13.61 -16.14 3.01
C ASP A 286 -12.20 -15.72 2.51
N LEU A 287 -11.76 -14.50 2.82
CA LEU A 287 -10.42 -14.02 2.50
C LEU A 287 -9.33 -14.75 3.31
N GLU A 288 -9.57 -14.99 4.60
CA GLU A 288 -8.68 -15.77 5.46
C GLU A 288 -8.51 -17.21 4.98
N ALA A 289 -9.56 -17.80 4.43
CA ALA A 289 -9.54 -19.15 3.87
C ALA A 289 -8.88 -19.24 2.48
N SER A 290 -8.69 -18.12 1.78
CA SER A 290 -8.17 -18.09 0.39
C SER A 290 -7.07 -17.06 0.18
N ASP A 291 -7.42 -15.78 0.00
CA ASP A 291 -6.54 -14.72 -0.48
C ASP A 291 -5.42 -14.38 0.52
N PHE A 292 -5.62 -14.65 1.81
CA PHE A 292 -4.60 -14.38 2.84
C PHE A 292 -3.63 -15.54 3.08
N VAL A 293 -3.93 -16.74 2.57
CA VAL A 293 -3.04 -17.90 2.70
C VAL A 293 -1.64 -17.63 2.09
N PRO A 294 -1.50 -17.05 0.88
CA PRO A 294 -0.18 -16.73 0.34
C PRO A 294 0.61 -15.73 1.20
N TYR A 295 -0.05 -14.73 1.79
CA TYR A 295 0.60 -13.77 2.69
C TYR A 295 1.04 -14.42 3.99
N GLN A 296 0.22 -15.32 4.57
CA GLN A 296 0.60 -16.07 5.74
C GLN A 296 1.84 -16.94 5.48
N LYS A 297 1.89 -17.61 4.33
CA LYS A 297 3.05 -18.39 3.88
C LYS A 297 4.30 -17.51 3.66
N ALA A 298 4.13 -16.31 3.10
CA ALA A 298 5.21 -15.34 2.96
C ALA A 298 5.78 -14.93 4.33
N ILE A 299 4.90 -14.66 5.31
CA ILE A 299 5.29 -14.31 6.69
C ILE A 299 6.05 -15.45 7.35
N GLU A 300 5.56 -16.69 7.23
CA GLU A 300 6.23 -17.90 7.75
C GLU A 300 7.60 -18.12 7.11
N ALA A 301 7.76 -17.78 5.82
CA ALA A 301 9.03 -17.82 5.10
C ALA A 301 9.98 -16.65 5.44
N GLY A 302 9.54 -15.72 6.30
CA GLY A 302 10.34 -14.59 6.74
C GLY A 302 10.42 -13.44 5.74
N VAL A 303 9.30 -13.12 5.06
CA VAL A 303 9.25 -11.95 4.16
C VAL A 303 9.57 -10.67 4.94
N PRO A 304 10.54 -9.85 4.47
CA PRO A 304 10.90 -8.63 5.20
C PRO A 304 9.88 -7.49 5.04
N ALA A 305 9.09 -7.49 3.96
CA ALA A 305 8.12 -6.44 3.70
C ALA A 305 6.83 -6.97 3.05
N VAL A 306 5.71 -6.29 3.31
CA VAL A 306 4.42 -6.48 2.63
C VAL A 306 3.95 -5.15 2.08
N MET A 307 3.54 -5.11 0.82
CA MET A 307 2.90 -3.94 0.21
C MET A 307 1.40 -3.96 0.47
N MET A 308 0.91 -2.86 1.05
CA MET A 308 -0.51 -2.65 1.32
C MET A 308 -1.16 -1.95 0.13
N GLY A 309 -2.08 -2.63 -0.52
CA GLY A 309 -2.69 -2.21 -1.77
C GLY A 309 -3.62 -1.00 -1.64
N ASN A 310 -3.73 -0.22 -2.72
CA ASN A 310 -4.76 0.80 -2.89
C ASN A 310 -6.11 0.13 -3.21
N VAL A 311 -6.53 -0.79 -2.33
CA VAL A 311 -7.77 -1.58 -2.43
C VAL A 311 -8.64 -1.27 -1.22
N ILE A 312 -9.89 -0.93 -1.46
CA ILE A 312 -10.90 -0.75 -0.41
C ILE A 312 -11.48 -2.13 -0.07
N CYS A 313 -11.30 -2.56 1.17
CA CYS A 313 -11.79 -3.83 1.68
C CYS A 313 -12.35 -3.62 3.09
N GLN A 314 -13.65 -3.34 3.19
CA GLN A 314 -14.32 -3.00 4.45
C GLN A 314 -14.18 -4.10 5.51
N SER A 315 -14.19 -5.35 5.11
CA SER A 315 -14.05 -6.48 6.04
C SER A 315 -12.67 -6.51 6.75
N VAL A 316 -11.65 -5.87 6.16
CA VAL A 316 -10.29 -5.72 6.73
C VAL A 316 -10.09 -4.37 7.39
N THR A 317 -10.53 -3.30 6.71
CA THR A 317 -10.30 -1.92 7.20
C THR A 317 -11.24 -1.53 8.33
N GLY A 318 -12.46 -2.12 8.36
CA GLY A 318 -13.56 -1.65 9.19
C GLY A 318 -14.22 -0.37 8.69
N GLU A 319 -13.76 0.20 7.56
CA GLU A 319 -14.17 1.48 7.00
C GLU A 319 -14.64 1.32 5.55
N GLU A 320 -15.71 2.05 5.17
CA GLU A 320 -16.37 1.88 3.87
C GLU A 320 -15.56 2.37 2.68
N THR A 321 -14.69 3.37 2.86
CA THR A 321 -14.04 4.06 1.74
C THR A 321 -12.53 4.20 1.88
N THR A 322 -11.94 3.64 2.94
CA THR A 322 -10.51 3.76 3.22
C THR A 322 -9.74 2.60 2.59
N PRO A 323 -8.77 2.87 1.71
CA PRO A 323 -7.91 1.83 1.15
C PRO A 323 -7.02 1.19 2.21
N CYS A 324 -6.65 -0.07 2.01
CA CYS A 324 -5.75 -0.79 2.93
C CYS A 324 -4.39 -0.09 3.09
N SER A 325 -3.90 0.61 2.06
CA SER A 325 -2.65 1.39 2.08
C SER A 325 -2.66 2.57 3.06
N THR A 326 -3.84 3.02 3.54
CA THR A 326 -3.97 4.16 4.46
C THR A 326 -4.78 3.82 5.72
N SER A 327 -5.18 2.56 5.91
CA SER A 327 -6.09 2.12 6.96
C SER A 327 -5.36 1.63 8.21
N ALA A 328 -5.72 2.19 9.36
CA ALA A 328 -5.28 1.70 10.67
C ALA A 328 -5.85 0.30 10.96
N GLY A 329 -7.07 -0.02 10.49
CA GLY A 329 -7.66 -1.34 10.61
C GLY A 329 -6.85 -2.40 9.89
N ALA A 330 -6.44 -2.13 8.62
CA ALA A 330 -5.62 -3.04 7.84
C ALA A 330 -4.22 -3.23 8.46
N VAL A 331 -3.58 -2.16 8.95
CA VAL A 331 -2.30 -2.26 9.68
C VAL A 331 -2.46 -3.11 10.93
N ASN A 332 -3.50 -2.87 11.72
CA ASN A 332 -3.77 -3.65 12.92
C ASN A 332 -4.00 -5.13 12.60
N TYR A 333 -4.77 -5.45 11.55
CA TYR A 333 -4.99 -6.82 11.11
C TYR A 333 -3.66 -7.52 10.77
N MET A 334 -2.79 -6.88 9.98
CA MET A 334 -1.47 -7.41 9.66
C MET A 334 -0.61 -7.63 10.91
N ARG A 335 -0.63 -6.70 11.86
CA ARG A 335 0.20 -6.75 13.07
C ARG A 335 -0.30 -7.77 14.09
N THR A 336 -1.61 -7.82 14.35
CA THR A 336 -2.18 -8.63 15.43
C THR A 336 -2.65 -10.00 14.96
N THR A 337 -3.38 -10.06 13.84
CA THR A 337 -3.98 -11.31 13.35
C THR A 337 -2.98 -12.13 12.56
N MET A 338 -2.30 -11.49 11.60
CA MET A 338 -1.28 -12.18 10.79
C MET A 338 0.10 -12.25 11.48
N GLY A 339 0.32 -11.53 12.59
CA GLY A 339 1.57 -11.55 13.34
C GLY A 339 2.76 -10.93 12.62
N PHE A 340 2.54 -10.10 11.58
CA PHE A 340 3.60 -9.55 10.77
C PHE A 340 4.31 -8.37 11.45
N ASN A 341 5.60 -8.49 11.69
CA ASN A 341 6.43 -7.47 12.34
C ASN A 341 7.41 -6.74 11.41
N GLY A 342 7.47 -7.09 10.12
CA GLY A 342 8.32 -6.45 9.12
C GLY A 342 7.80 -5.10 8.64
N LEU A 343 8.30 -4.64 7.48
CA LEU A 343 7.87 -3.38 6.86
C LEU A 343 6.49 -3.51 6.23
N LEU A 344 5.58 -2.58 6.54
CA LEU A 344 4.39 -2.33 5.75
C LEU A 344 4.68 -1.13 4.84
N ILE A 345 4.65 -1.37 3.53
CA ILE A 345 4.91 -0.36 2.50
C ILE A 345 3.58 -0.05 1.80
N THR A 346 3.23 1.21 1.57
CA THR A 346 2.03 1.52 0.77
C THR A 346 2.21 1.10 -0.69
N ASP A 347 1.13 0.77 -1.39
CA ASP A 347 1.11 0.86 -2.85
C ASP A 347 1.37 2.32 -3.27
N ASP A 348 1.56 2.60 -4.56
CA ASP A 348 1.90 3.94 -5.03
C ASP A 348 0.82 4.97 -4.66
N LEU A 349 1.15 5.89 -3.76
CA LEU A 349 0.23 6.95 -3.32
C LEU A 349 -0.02 8.02 -4.39
N SER A 350 0.76 8.03 -5.47
CA SER A 350 0.53 8.89 -6.64
C SER A 350 -0.46 8.30 -7.64
N ASP A 351 -1.05 7.12 -7.37
CA ASP A 351 -2.05 6.50 -8.24
C ASP A 351 -3.26 7.41 -8.45
N ALA A 352 -3.64 7.55 -9.73
CA ALA A 352 -4.73 8.44 -10.13
C ALA A 352 -6.10 8.03 -9.58
N SER A 353 -6.33 6.75 -9.30
CA SER A 353 -7.57 6.27 -8.68
C SER A 353 -7.65 6.71 -7.22
N LEU A 354 -6.55 6.62 -6.48
CA LEU A 354 -6.48 7.08 -5.09
C LEU A 354 -6.79 8.58 -4.98
N ASN A 355 -6.34 9.39 -5.94
CA ASN A 355 -6.61 10.83 -6.00
C ASN A 355 -8.09 11.21 -6.26
N LYS A 356 -8.96 10.20 -6.48
CA LYS A 356 -10.42 10.41 -6.53
C LYS A 356 -11.09 10.32 -5.15
N VAL A 357 -10.42 9.75 -4.17
CA VAL A 357 -10.96 9.57 -2.80
C VAL A 357 -10.25 10.46 -1.78
N CYS A 358 -8.95 10.72 -1.95
CA CYS A 358 -8.17 11.66 -1.14
C CYS A 358 -7.00 12.20 -1.95
N THR A 359 -6.43 13.33 -1.56
CA THR A 359 -5.20 13.82 -2.17
C THR A 359 -4.01 12.94 -1.78
N GLN A 360 -2.97 12.90 -2.60
CA GLN A 360 -1.73 12.18 -2.31
C GLN A 360 -1.12 12.59 -0.95
N ASP A 361 -1.16 13.87 -0.61
CA ASP A 361 -0.62 14.40 0.64
C ASP A 361 -1.44 13.94 1.85
N GLU A 362 -2.77 13.93 1.74
CA GLU A 362 -3.67 13.36 2.75
C GLU A 362 -3.43 11.86 2.92
N ALA A 363 -3.26 11.13 1.82
CA ALA A 363 -2.95 9.70 1.84
C ALA A 363 -1.61 9.42 2.55
N ALA A 364 -0.56 10.21 2.27
CA ALA A 364 0.74 10.07 2.92
C ALA A 364 0.66 10.30 4.44
N VAL A 365 -0.04 11.34 4.88
CA VAL A 365 -0.27 11.62 6.30
C VAL A 365 -1.10 10.50 6.95
N ALA A 366 -2.19 10.07 6.31
CA ALA A 366 -3.06 8.99 6.81
C ALA A 366 -2.30 7.65 6.94
N ALA A 367 -1.45 7.31 5.97
CA ALA A 367 -0.66 6.09 5.99
C ALA A 367 0.31 6.05 7.19
N VAL A 368 1.02 7.14 7.49
CA VAL A 368 1.90 7.21 8.67
C VAL A 368 1.09 7.14 9.96
N LYS A 369 -0.04 7.85 10.05
CA LYS A 369 -0.96 7.77 11.21
C LYS A 369 -1.50 6.36 11.41
N ALA A 370 -1.80 5.64 10.33
CA ALA A 370 -2.23 4.25 10.36
C ALA A 370 -1.14 3.31 10.91
N GLY A 371 0.14 3.64 10.72
CA GLY A 371 1.28 2.82 11.15
C GLY A 371 2.01 2.11 10.01
N MET A 372 1.88 2.62 8.77
CA MET A 372 2.74 2.20 7.67
C MET A 372 4.20 2.53 7.98
N SER A 373 5.10 1.65 7.56
CA SER A 373 6.53 1.84 7.77
C SER A 373 7.16 2.68 6.66
N MET A 374 6.72 2.48 5.40
CA MET A 374 7.24 3.21 4.24
C MET A 374 6.11 3.66 3.31
N LEU A 375 6.35 4.77 2.64
CA LEU A 375 5.46 5.41 1.69
C LEU A 375 6.09 5.29 0.30
N TYR A 376 5.46 4.54 -0.60
CA TYR A 376 5.84 4.55 -2.00
C TYR A 376 5.13 5.71 -2.71
N VAL A 377 5.92 6.61 -3.28
CA VAL A 377 5.46 7.82 -4.00
C VAL A 377 6.26 7.92 -5.28
N SER A 378 5.68 7.55 -6.41
CA SER A 378 6.40 7.55 -7.69
C SER A 378 6.54 8.94 -8.32
N THR A 379 5.66 9.89 -7.94
CA THR A 379 5.70 11.30 -8.33
C THR A 379 5.19 12.19 -7.19
N GLY A 380 5.58 13.49 -7.18
CA GLY A 380 5.09 14.44 -6.18
C GLY A 380 5.72 14.28 -4.79
N PHE A 381 6.91 13.72 -4.70
CA PHE A 381 7.61 13.44 -3.44
C PHE A 381 7.68 14.64 -2.50
N GLU A 382 8.10 15.83 -3.00
CA GLU A 382 8.36 16.99 -2.15
C GLU A 382 7.08 17.49 -1.45
N SER A 383 5.92 17.45 -2.12
CA SER A 383 4.63 17.80 -1.53
C SER A 383 4.27 16.85 -0.40
N SER A 384 4.31 15.55 -0.63
CA SER A 384 3.99 14.55 0.38
C SER A 384 4.96 14.54 1.55
N TYR A 385 6.27 14.75 1.30
CA TYR A 385 7.27 14.93 2.35
C TYR A 385 6.93 16.11 3.26
N ASN A 386 6.62 17.27 2.67
CA ASN A 386 6.28 18.47 3.43
C ASN A 386 4.98 18.31 4.22
N ALA A 387 3.98 17.63 3.65
CA ALA A 387 2.73 17.33 4.34
C ALA A 387 2.97 16.44 5.58
N VAL A 388 3.72 15.35 5.44
CA VAL A 388 4.07 14.45 6.56
C VAL A 388 4.90 15.20 7.60
N LEU A 389 5.92 15.99 7.19
CA LEU A 389 6.74 16.77 8.10
C LEU A 389 5.91 17.79 8.89
N SER A 390 4.98 18.47 8.23
CA SER A 390 4.05 19.41 8.88
C SER A 390 3.17 18.70 9.90
N ALA A 391 2.63 17.52 9.56
CA ALA A 391 1.79 16.73 10.45
C ALA A 391 2.56 16.20 11.67
N VAL A 392 3.83 15.84 11.53
CA VAL A 392 4.70 15.47 12.66
C VAL A 392 4.97 16.70 13.54
N ASN A 393 5.35 17.83 12.95
CA ASN A 393 5.68 19.05 13.69
C ASN A 393 4.49 19.65 14.44
N SER A 394 3.26 19.47 13.93
CA SER A 394 2.03 19.90 14.60
C SER A 394 1.55 18.92 15.68
N GLY A 395 2.13 17.72 15.76
CA GLY A 395 1.69 16.64 16.66
C GLY A 395 0.47 15.85 16.13
N GLU A 396 0.03 16.09 14.90
CA GLU A 396 -1.02 15.29 14.24
C GLU A 396 -0.55 13.84 14.00
N ILE A 397 0.73 13.66 13.65
CA ILE A 397 1.42 12.37 13.70
C ILE A 397 2.24 12.33 14.98
N PRO A 398 1.92 11.45 15.95
CA PRO A 398 2.71 11.29 17.17
C PRO A 398 4.16 10.87 16.88
N ALA A 399 5.12 11.42 17.63
CA ALA A 399 6.54 11.13 17.42
C ALA A 399 6.88 9.64 17.55
N GLU A 400 6.18 8.93 18.42
CA GLU A 400 6.32 7.48 18.59
C GLU A 400 5.90 6.68 17.35
N LYS A 401 4.95 7.16 16.57
CA LYS A 401 4.56 6.53 15.29
C LYS A 401 5.69 6.68 14.25
N LEU A 402 6.29 7.87 14.19
CA LEU A 402 7.45 8.12 13.33
C LEU A 402 8.64 7.25 13.75
N ASP A 403 8.93 7.16 15.04
CA ASP A 403 10.04 6.38 15.57
C ASP A 403 9.83 4.86 15.39
N ASP A 404 8.61 4.36 15.53
CA ASP A 404 8.27 2.95 15.22
C ASP A 404 8.52 2.64 13.74
N ALA A 405 8.02 3.49 12.84
CA ALA A 405 8.18 3.31 11.40
C ALA A 405 9.66 3.32 10.99
N VAL A 406 10.42 4.34 11.41
CA VAL A 406 11.85 4.46 11.10
C VAL A 406 12.67 3.36 11.77
N GLY A 407 12.31 2.96 12.99
CA GLY A 407 12.94 1.84 13.70
C GLY A 407 12.85 0.53 12.91
N ARG A 408 11.69 0.23 12.33
CA ARG A 408 11.49 -0.95 11.46
C ARG A 408 12.34 -0.85 10.18
N ILE A 409 12.40 0.34 9.56
CA ILE A 409 13.25 0.60 8.39
C ILE A 409 14.71 0.34 8.71
N LEU A 410 15.22 0.90 9.81
CA LEU A 410 16.62 0.72 10.23
C LEU A 410 16.94 -0.75 10.55
N THR A 411 16.03 -1.45 11.22
CA THR A 411 16.18 -2.89 11.51
C THR A 411 16.27 -3.71 10.23
N THR A 412 15.39 -3.47 9.25
CA THR A 412 15.42 -4.18 7.96
C THR A 412 16.67 -3.83 7.14
N LYS A 413 17.25 -2.64 7.33
CA LYS A 413 18.53 -2.22 6.74
C LYS A 413 19.76 -2.79 7.46
N GLY A 414 19.58 -3.53 8.55
CA GLY A 414 20.65 -4.21 9.29
C GLY A 414 21.44 -3.32 10.27
N ILE A 415 20.79 -2.25 10.82
CA ILE A 415 21.38 -1.36 11.85
C ILE A 415 21.29 -2.00 13.23
#